data_3a63b7e7d4171ecb59d633a6f8e51946
#
_entry.id   3a63b7e7d4171ecb59d633a6f8e51946
#
_cell.length_a   1.000
_cell.length_b   1.000
_cell.length_c   1.000
_cell.angle_alpha   90.00
_cell.angle_beta   90.00
_cell.angle_gamma   90.00
#
_symmetry.space_group_name_H-M   'P 1'
#
loop_
_entity.id
_entity.type
_entity.pdbx_description
1 polymer ?
#
loop_
_entity_poly.entity_id
_entity_poly.type
_entity_poly.pdbx_seq_one_letter_code
_entity_poly.pdbx_strand_id
1 'polypeptide(L)'
;MSYSLVDESSAGKPTTLANRSPLRQALSRLAKDRTAKISGGLICIFVFLALAAPIFEKIIGVSPNEFNADLLDDARGAMPLGKFGGISADHWFGVEPRTGRDLFLRFVFGARTSMSIALAAALLATFIGVLVGLFSGYFGGKIDQVLSRLMEIILAFPSILFALAITPVLENVLESFGIPQGNPTRIPVMIFVIATFGWPYIARIVRGQVLSIKEKEYVEASRALGATTSHLVFKEILPNLWAPILVTVALNIPSFITTEAALTFLGAGVIEPLSDWGQMLLNSVPFYSVDPTYTAIPGIALFLLVLAFNLFADSARDALDPKSSR
;
A
#
# COMPACT_ATOMS: atom_id res chain seq x y z
N MET A 1 51.47 -45.95 -35.86
CA MET A 1 51.00 -45.21 -34.68
C MET A 1 50.90 -43.72 -35.03
N SER A 2 49.73 -43.27 -35.39
CA SER A 2 49.47 -41.91 -35.85
C SER A 2 48.65 -41.25 -34.74
N TYR A 3 49.25 -40.32 -33.98
CA TYR A 3 48.57 -39.46 -33.02
C TYR A 3 47.90 -38.32 -33.77
N SER A 4 46.56 -38.28 -33.77
CA SER A 4 45.80 -37.13 -34.26
C SER A 4 45.85 -36.04 -33.20
N LEU A 5 46.36 -34.87 -33.59
CA LEU A 5 46.33 -33.66 -32.80
C LEU A 5 44.85 -33.20 -32.67
N VAL A 6 44.38 -33.17 -31.45
CA VAL A 6 43.04 -32.58 -31.10
C VAL A 6 43.18 -31.06 -31.23
N ASP A 7 42.35 -30.50 -32.08
CA ASP A 7 42.26 -29.06 -32.36
C ASP A 7 41.66 -28.31 -31.13
N GLU A 8 42.49 -27.61 -30.37
CA GLU A 8 42.14 -26.80 -29.20
C GLU A 8 41.56 -25.41 -29.55
N SER A 9 41.01 -25.21 -30.76
CA SER A 9 40.57 -23.89 -31.21
C SER A 9 39.12 -23.50 -30.89
N SER A 10 38.40 -24.23 -30.01
CA SER A 10 37.05 -23.82 -29.54
C SER A 10 37.02 -23.35 -28.10
N ALA A 11 38.02 -22.61 -27.65
CA ALA A 11 37.93 -21.87 -26.41
C ALA A 11 36.85 -20.76 -26.60
N GLY A 12 35.61 -21.11 -26.28
CA GLY A 12 34.48 -20.17 -26.27
C GLY A 12 34.87 -18.93 -25.48
N LYS A 13 34.75 -17.77 -26.12
CA LYS A 13 34.88 -16.44 -25.46
C LYS A 13 34.17 -16.49 -24.11
N PRO A 14 34.84 -16.13 -22.99
CA PRO A 14 34.15 -16.01 -21.73
C PRO A 14 33.06 -14.98 -21.94
N THR A 15 31.80 -15.41 -21.94
CA THR A 15 30.67 -14.52 -21.83
C THR A 15 30.87 -13.76 -20.52
N THR A 16 31.30 -12.53 -20.64
CA THR A 16 31.33 -11.58 -19.52
C THR A 16 29.89 -11.45 -19.01
N LEU A 17 29.51 -12.37 -18.13
CA LEU A 17 28.36 -12.19 -17.27
C LEU A 17 28.70 -10.97 -16.44
N ALA A 18 28.34 -9.81 -17.00
CA ALA A 18 28.55 -8.54 -16.38
C ALA A 18 28.04 -8.67 -14.94
N ASN A 19 28.88 -8.29 -13.99
CA ASN A 19 28.69 -8.24 -12.55
C ASN A 19 27.58 -7.20 -12.22
N ARG A 20 26.35 -7.46 -12.69
CA ARG A 20 25.18 -6.61 -12.43
C ARG A 20 24.65 -7.01 -11.06
N SER A 21 24.54 -6.03 -10.18
CA SER A 21 23.93 -6.25 -8.86
C SER A 21 22.57 -6.97 -9.02
N PRO A 22 22.19 -7.89 -8.11
CA PRO A 22 20.92 -8.63 -8.18
C PRO A 22 19.71 -7.70 -8.35
N LEU A 23 19.75 -6.53 -7.73
CA LEU A 23 18.71 -5.51 -7.83
C LEU A 23 18.60 -4.94 -9.26
N ARG A 24 19.71 -4.70 -9.94
CA ARG A 24 19.71 -4.22 -11.33
C ARG A 24 19.19 -5.27 -12.30
N GLN A 25 19.43 -6.55 -12.02
CA GLN A 25 18.90 -7.64 -12.81
C GLN A 25 17.38 -7.75 -12.62
N ALA A 26 16.88 -7.68 -11.38
CA ALA A 26 15.47 -7.68 -11.07
C ALA A 26 14.73 -6.50 -11.73
N LEU A 27 15.26 -5.28 -11.62
CA LEU A 27 14.71 -4.10 -12.30
C LEU A 27 14.69 -4.26 -13.82
N SER A 28 15.71 -4.86 -14.40
CA SER A 28 15.77 -5.12 -15.86
C SER A 28 14.72 -6.14 -16.30
N ARG A 29 14.43 -7.16 -15.46
CA ARG A 29 13.36 -8.15 -15.72
C ARG A 29 12.00 -7.49 -15.60
N LEU A 30 11.76 -6.76 -14.51
CA LEU A 30 10.53 -6.02 -14.27
C LEU A 30 10.23 -5.03 -15.42
N ALA A 31 11.25 -4.32 -15.91
CA ALA A 31 11.12 -3.40 -17.02
C ALA A 31 10.84 -4.10 -18.37
N LYS A 32 10.95 -5.43 -18.49
CA LYS A 32 10.59 -6.19 -19.69
C LYS A 32 9.20 -6.83 -19.58
N ASP A 33 8.71 -7.03 -18.35
CA ASP A 33 7.41 -7.63 -18.12
C ASP A 33 6.27 -6.67 -18.53
N ARG A 34 5.35 -7.18 -19.36
CA ARG A 34 4.18 -6.41 -19.83
C ARG A 34 3.20 -6.13 -18.70
N THR A 35 2.98 -7.09 -17.82
CA THR A 35 2.08 -6.95 -16.67
C THR A 35 2.59 -5.87 -15.72
N ALA A 36 3.90 -5.88 -15.40
CA ALA A 36 4.53 -4.85 -14.59
C ALA A 36 4.42 -3.44 -15.21
N LYS A 37 4.55 -3.33 -16.54
CA LYS A 37 4.42 -2.04 -17.23
C LYS A 37 3.01 -1.50 -17.18
N ILE A 38 2.01 -2.33 -17.46
CA ILE A 38 0.60 -1.91 -17.47
C ILE A 38 0.16 -1.56 -16.04
N SER A 39 0.41 -2.44 -15.09
CA SER A 39 0.03 -2.23 -13.69
C SER A 39 0.79 -1.07 -13.05
N GLY A 40 2.11 -0.97 -13.29
CA GLY A 40 2.91 0.17 -12.85
C GLY A 40 2.48 1.49 -13.48
N GLY A 41 2.13 1.49 -14.78
CA GLY A 41 1.57 2.64 -15.47
C GLY A 41 0.25 3.10 -14.84
N LEU A 42 -0.65 2.16 -14.51
CA LEU A 42 -1.91 2.47 -13.85
C LEU A 42 -1.70 3.03 -12.43
N ILE A 43 -0.78 2.45 -11.66
CA ILE A 43 -0.40 3.00 -10.35
C ILE A 43 0.15 4.43 -10.51
N CYS A 44 1.02 4.66 -11.49
CA CYS A 44 1.57 5.99 -11.75
C CYS A 44 0.47 7.01 -12.12
N ILE A 45 -0.57 6.59 -12.86
CA ILE A 45 -1.72 7.45 -13.17
C ILE A 45 -2.44 7.86 -11.88
N PHE A 46 -2.75 6.93 -10.99
CA PHE A 46 -3.41 7.25 -9.72
C PHE A 46 -2.54 8.12 -8.81
N VAL A 47 -1.24 7.84 -8.73
CA VAL A 47 -0.28 8.69 -8.00
C VAL A 47 -0.24 10.09 -8.59
N PHE A 48 -0.20 10.20 -9.91
CA PHE A 48 -0.23 11.50 -10.60
C PHE A 48 -1.53 12.27 -10.30
N LEU A 49 -2.69 11.62 -10.40
CA LEU A 49 -3.98 12.23 -10.09
C LEU A 49 -4.03 12.72 -8.63
N ALA A 50 -3.55 11.92 -7.70
CA ALA A 50 -3.48 12.27 -6.28
C ALA A 50 -2.57 13.47 -6.00
N LEU A 51 -1.39 13.51 -6.63
CA LEU A 51 -0.44 14.62 -6.48
C LEU A 51 -0.89 15.89 -7.22
N ALA A 52 -1.53 15.72 -8.37
CA ALA A 52 -2.03 16.83 -9.19
C ALA A 52 -3.39 17.37 -8.71
N ALA A 53 -4.02 16.80 -7.67
CA ALA A 53 -5.32 17.23 -7.17
C ALA A 53 -5.41 18.76 -6.92
N PRO A 54 -4.43 19.45 -6.29
CA PRO A 54 -4.46 20.91 -6.13
C PRO A 54 -4.31 21.68 -7.45
N ILE A 55 -3.72 21.05 -8.47
CA ILE A 55 -3.58 21.65 -9.81
C ILE A 55 -4.93 21.60 -10.52
N PHE A 56 -5.64 20.47 -10.44
CA PHE A 56 -6.99 20.33 -10.99
C PHE A 56 -7.98 21.32 -10.35
N GLU A 57 -7.92 21.50 -9.02
CA GLU A 57 -8.73 22.51 -8.32
C GLU A 57 -8.51 23.92 -8.90
N LYS A 58 -7.26 24.29 -9.17
CA LYS A 58 -6.94 25.60 -9.77
C LYS A 58 -7.39 25.72 -11.23
N ILE A 59 -7.34 24.62 -12.02
CA ILE A 59 -7.75 24.61 -13.44
C ILE A 59 -9.27 24.72 -13.55
N ILE A 60 -10.00 23.95 -12.74
CA ILE A 60 -11.46 23.93 -12.74
C ILE A 60 -12.02 25.20 -12.08
N GLY A 61 -11.30 25.77 -11.13
CA GLY A 61 -11.65 27.05 -10.48
C GLY A 61 -12.71 26.92 -9.37
N VAL A 62 -13.08 25.69 -8.95
CA VAL A 62 -14.00 25.43 -7.85
C VAL A 62 -13.31 24.59 -6.77
N SER A 63 -13.83 24.72 -5.53
CA SER A 63 -13.30 23.88 -4.43
C SER A 63 -13.99 22.49 -4.41
N PRO A 64 -13.26 21.42 -4.03
CA PRO A 64 -13.87 20.09 -3.85
C PRO A 64 -14.99 20.07 -2.78
N ASN A 65 -15.06 21.08 -1.94
CA ASN A 65 -16.04 21.20 -0.87
C ASN A 65 -17.09 22.30 -1.13
N GLU A 66 -17.08 22.92 -2.31
CA GLU A 66 -18.04 23.95 -2.68
C GLU A 66 -19.40 23.33 -2.98
N PHE A 67 -20.45 23.90 -2.34
CA PHE A 67 -21.83 23.47 -2.52
C PHE A 67 -22.46 24.25 -3.68
N ASN A 68 -23.04 23.53 -4.66
CA ASN A 68 -23.67 24.11 -5.82
C ASN A 68 -25.14 23.67 -5.94
N ALA A 69 -26.05 24.40 -5.28
CA ALA A 69 -27.48 24.10 -5.29
C ALA A 69 -28.10 24.24 -6.69
N ASP A 70 -27.60 25.17 -7.51
CA ASP A 70 -28.06 25.41 -8.87
C ASP A 70 -27.87 24.21 -9.83
N LEU A 71 -27.03 23.25 -9.47
CA LEU A 71 -26.77 22.03 -10.23
C LEU A 71 -27.70 20.87 -9.82
N LEU A 72 -28.62 21.11 -8.89
CA LEU A 72 -29.49 20.10 -8.31
C LEU A 72 -30.96 20.36 -8.65
N ASP A 73 -31.73 19.30 -8.81
CA ASP A 73 -33.18 19.30 -9.02
C ASP A 73 -33.87 19.05 -7.66
N ASP A 74 -34.33 20.08 -7.02
CA ASP A 74 -35.05 20.02 -5.73
C ASP A 74 -36.34 19.18 -5.81
N ALA A 75 -37.02 19.20 -6.97
CA ALA A 75 -38.24 18.42 -7.16
C ALA A 75 -37.95 16.89 -7.21
N ARG A 76 -36.71 16.50 -7.47
CA ARG A 76 -36.26 15.11 -7.47
C ARG A 76 -35.43 14.74 -6.22
N GLY A 77 -35.56 15.51 -5.15
CA GLY A 77 -34.82 15.26 -3.91
C GLY A 77 -33.34 15.66 -3.97
N ALA A 78 -33.06 16.78 -4.63
CA ALA A 78 -31.73 17.35 -4.81
C ALA A 78 -30.76 16.40 -5.56
N MET A 79 -31.28 15.75 -6.59
CA MET A 79 -30.46 14.96 -7.52
C MET A 79 -29.78 15.86 -8.56
N PRO A 80 -28.60 15.47 -9.07
CA PRO A 80 -27.91 16.23 -10.11
C PRO A 80 -28.78 16.46 -11.35
N LEU A 81 -28.71 17.68 -11.87
CA LEU A 81 -29.35 18.02 -13.14
C LEU A 81 -28.62 17.32 -14.29
N GLY A 82 -29.40 16.75 -15.24
CA GLY A 82 -28.84 16.07 -16.41
C GLY A 82 -28.72 14.55 -16.25
N LYS A 83 -27.98 13.93 -17.17
CA LYS A 83 -27.76 12.47 -17.20
C LYS A 83 -26.44 12.12 -16.52
N PHE A 84 -26.34 10.89 -15.99
CA PHE A 84 -25.10 10.36 -15.39
C PHE A 84 -24.50 11.26 -14.31
N GLY A 85 -25.35 11.73 -13.37
CA GLY A 85 -24.88 12.58 -12.29
C GLY A 85 -24.52 14.01 -12.72
N GLY A 86 -25.05 14.50 -13.88
CA GLY A 86 -24.77 15.85 -14.38
C GLY A 86 -23.39 16.04 -15.01
N ILE A 87 -22.83 14.99 -15.64
CA ILE A 87 -21.56 15.08 -16.38
C ILE A 87 -21.65 16.19 -17.44
N SER A 88 -20.69 17.11 -17.40
CA SER A 88 -20.59 18.27 -18.29
C SER A 88 -19.13 18.64 -18.58
N ALA A 89 -18.92 19.67 -19.41
CA ALA A 89 -17.58 20.21 -19.66
C ALA A 89 -16.95 20.83 -18.40
N ASP A 90 -17.77 21.38 -17.53
CA ASP A 90 -17.34 22.03 -16.27
C ASP A 90 -17.25 21.01 -15.11
N HIS A 91 -18.00 19.90 -15.17
CA HIS A 91 -18.04 18.83 -14.17
C HIS A 91 -17.80 17.47 -14.82
N TRP A 92 -16.55 17.07 -14.94
CA TRP A 92 -16.13 15.90 -15.74
C TRP A 92 -16.71 14.57 -15.28
N PHE A 93 -16.93 14.41 -13.98
CA PHE A 93 -17.58 13.22 -13.40
C PHE A 93 -19.00 13.53 -12.88
N GLY A 94 -19.53 14.73 -13.18
CA GLY A 94 -20.77 15.22 -12.59
C GLY A 94 -20.59 15.77 -11.19
N VAL A 95 -21.67 15.82 -10.44
CA VAL A 95 -21.72 16.38 -9.10
C VAL A 95 -22.40 15.43 -8.12
N GLU A 96 -22.07 15.56 -6.83
CA GLU A 96 -22.67 14.74 -5.78
C GLU A 96 -24.16 15.11 -5.55
N PRO A 97 -25.05 14.13 -5.41
CA PRO A 97 -26.41 14.35 -4.97
C PRO A 97 -26.46 15.12 -3.64
N ARG A 98 -27.48 15.94 -3.44
CA ARG A 98 -27.75 16.80 -2.27
C ARG A 98 -26.77 17.95 -2.04
N THR A 99 -25.54 17.85 -2.48
CA THR A 99 -24.51 18.85 -2.20
C THR A 99 -24.10 19.64 -3.42
N GLY A 100 -24.21 19.06 -4.62
CA GLY A 100 -23.75 19.65 -5.88
C GLY A 100 -22.21 19.81 -5.94
N ARG A 101 -21.45 19.15 -5.06
CA ARG A 101 -19.98 19.22 -5.07
C ARG A 101 -19.40 18.49 -6.27
N ASP A 102 -18.33 19.03 -6.85
CA ASP A 102 -17.67 18.44 -8.02
C ASP A 102 -17.10 17.05 -7.70
N LEU A 103 -17.62 16.02 -8.41
CA LEU A 103 -17.28 14.65 -8.13
C LEU A 103 -15.86 14.29 -8.61
N PHE A 104 -15.35 14.92 -9.68
CA PHE A 104 -13.97 14.69 -10.11
C PHE A 104 -12.95 15.23 -9.12
N LEU A 105 -13.16 16.44 -8.60
CA LEU A 105 -12.29 17.01 -7.57
C LEU A 105 -12.31 16.17 -6.30
N ARG A 106 -13.48 15.75 -5.84
CA ARG A 106 -13.59 14.87 -4.69
C ARG A 106 -12.90 13.52 -4.93
N PHE A 107 -12.99 13.00 -6.14
CA PHE A 107 -12.30 11.77 -6.54
C PHE A 107 -10.79 11.89 -6.48
N VAL A 108 -10.19 12.95 -7.03
CA VAL A 108 -8.72 13.11 -7.03
C VAL A 108 -8.16 13.47 -5.65
N PHE A 109 -8.89 14.29 -4.87
CA PHE A 109 -8.54 14.55 -3.47
C PHE A 109 -8.74 13.30 -2.61
N GLY A 110 -9.78 12.50 -2.88
CA GLY A 110 -10.02 11.20 -2.26
C GLY A 110 -8.88 10.22 -2.52
N ALA A 111 -8.42 10.14 -3.77
CA ALA A 111 -7.24 9.35 -4.12
C ALA A 111 -6.02 9.75 -3.28
N ARG A 112 -5.77 11.06 -3.14
CA ARG A 112 -4.67 11.59 -2.33
C ARG A 112 -4.78 11.19 -0.86
N THR A 113 -5.97 11.31 -0.27
CA THR A 113 -6.23 10.97 1.13
C THR A 113 -6.06 9.47 1.37
N SER A 114 -6.81 8.63 0.63
CA SER A 114 -6.79 7.16 0.79
C SER A 114 -5.40 6.58 0.57
N MET A 115 -4.70 6.99 -0.51
CA MET A 115 -3.34 6.50 -0.78
C MET A 115 -2.33 6.97 0.27
N SER A 116 -2.45 8.20 0.78
CA SER A 116 -1.54 8.73 1.80
C SER A 116 -1.69 7.97 3.12
N ILE A 117 -2.91 7.68 3.54
CA ILE A 117 -3.20 6.93 4.76
C ILE A 117 -2.70 5.49 4.64
N ALA A 118 -3.05 4.81 3.54
CA ALA A 118 -2.62 3.44 3.29
C ALA A 118 -1.09 3.31 3.23
N LEU A 119 -0.40 4.27 2.57
CA LEU A 119 1.05 4.30 2.49
C LEU A 119 1.69 4.55 3.87
N ALA A 120 1.17 5.50 4.65
CA ALA A 120 1.66 5.76 6.00
C ALA A 120 1.49 4.54 6.92
N ALA A 121 0.33 3.87 6.85
CA ALA A 121 0.08 2.63 7.58
C ALA A 121 1.03 1.51 7.14
N ALA A 122 1.28 1.36 5.83
CA ALA A 122 2.20 0.37 5.28
C ALA A 122 3.65 0.61 5.75
N LEU A 123 4.10 1.86 5.75
CA LEU A 123 5.43 2.21 6.23
C LEU A 123 5.58 1.94 7.72
N LEU A 124 4.59 2.32 8.54
CA LEU A 124 4.60 2.08 9.98
C LEU A 124 4.56 0.58 10.30
N ALA A 125 3.66 -0.18 9.65
CA ALA A 125 3.58 -1.63 9.80
C ALA A 125 4.88 -2.32 9.40
N THR A 126 5.49 -1.87 8.29
CA THR A 126 6.77 -2.42 7.81
C THR A 126 7.89 -2.14 8.80
N PHE A 127 7.99 -0.91 9.29
CA PHE A 127 9.01 -0.54 10.26
C PHE A 127 8.92 -1.40 11.54
N ILE A 128 7.73 -1.52 12.12
CA ILE A 128 7.51 -2.36 13.31
C ILE A 128 7.77 -3.83 12.99
N GLY A 129 7.22 -4.33 11.87
CA GLY A 129 7.35 -5.72 11.45
C GLY A 129 8.78 -6.14 11.18
N VAL A 130 9.58 -5.27 10.54
CA VAL A 130 11.01 -5.51 10.31
C VAL A 130 11.77 -5.56 11.62
N LEU A 131 11.56 -4.62 12.52
CA LEU A 131 12.23 -4.61 13.83
C LEU A 131 11.89 -5.86 14.64
N VAL A 132 10.60 -6.16 14.80
CA VAL A 132 10.15 -7.31 15.59
C VAL A 132 10.62 -8.62 14.96
N GLY A 133 10.48 -8.77 13.64
CA GLY A 133 10.92 -9.96 12.92
C GLY A 133 12.44 -10.17 12.98
N LEU A 134 13.22 -9.08 12.88
CA LEU A 134 14.67 -9.10 13.00
C LEU A 134 15.13 -9.56 14.40
N PHE A 135 14.57 -8.95 15.45
CA PHE A 135 14.91 -9.32 16.82
C PHE A 135 14.46 -10.75 17.17
N SER A 136 13.23 -11.12 16.81
CA SER A 136 12.69 -12.46 17.02
C SER A 136 13.54 -13.52 16.31
N GLY A 137 13.85 -13.33 15.03
CA GLY A 137 14.64 -14.29 14.25
C GLY A 137 16.11 -14.40 14.68
N TYR A 138 16.74 -13.28 15.05
CA TYR A 138 18.15 -13.26 15.44
C TYR A 138 18.40 -13.85 16.82
N PHE A 139 17.73 -13.33 17.85
CA PHE A 139 17.98 -13.75 19.23
C PHE A 139 17.40 -15.12 19.56
N GLY A 140 16.24 -15.48 18.99
CA GLY A 140 15.61 -16.76 19.26
C GLY A 140 15.16 -16.92 20.73
N GLY A 141 15.02 -18.18 21.16
CA GLY A 141 14.74 -18.54 22.56
C GLY A 141 13.51 -17.85 23.15
N LYS A 142 13.62 -17.30 24.37
CA LYS A 142 12.51 -16.63 25.07
C LYS A 142 12.02 -15.36 24.38
N ILE A 143 12.91 -14.60 23.77
CA ILE A 143 12.54 -13.37 23.02
C ILE A 143 11.65 -13.74 21.85
N ASP A 144 12.06 -14.71 21.06
CA ASP A 144 11.27 -15.20 19.93
C ASP A 144 9.91 -15.75 20.40
N GLN A 145 9.88 -16.50 21.50
CA GLN A 145 8.67 -17.08 22.06
C GLN A 145 7.65 -16.00 22.47
N VAL A 146 8.11 -14.94 23.16
CA VAL A 146 7.24 -13.83 23.58
C VAL A 146 6.73 -13.03 22.38
N LEU A 147 7.63 -12.65 21.45
CA LEU A 147 7.26 -11.87 20.28
C LEU A 147 6.34 -12.66 19.32
N SER A 148 6.58 -13.95 19.13
CA SER A 148 5.70 -14.84 18.35
C SER A 148 4.32 -14.95 19.00
N ARG A 149 4.26 -15.06 20.33
CA ARG A 149 2.98 -15.09 21.05
C ARG A 149 2.19 -13.79 20.91
N LEU A 150 2.89 -12.64 20.96
CA LEU A 150 2.27 -11.34 20.73
C LEU A 150 1.69 -11.25 19.31
N MET A 151 2.44 -11.70 18.29
CA MET A 151 1.95 -11.75 16.90
C MET A 151 0.71 -12.64 16.78
N GLU A 152 0.70 -13.80 17.43
CA GLU A 152 -0.45 -14.72 17.42
C GLU A 152 -1.69 -14.09 18.06
N ILE A 153 -1.52 -13.42 19.20
CA ILE A 153 -2.62 -12.75 19.91
C ILE A 153 -3.24 -11.68 19.01
N ILE A 154 -2.43 -10.81 18.40
CA ILE A 154 -2.95 -9.74 17.53
C ILE A 154 -3.68 -10.32 16.31
N LEU A 155 -3.13 -11.37 15.68
CA LEU A 155 -3.75 -12.00 14.52
C LEU A 155 -4.99 -12.84 14.85
N ALA A 156 -5.24 -13.18 16.10
CA ALA A 156 -6.44 -13.89 16.53
C ALA A 156 -7.67 -12.97 16.57
N PHE A 157 -7.48 -11.65 16.67
CA PHE A 157 -8.60 -10.72 16.67
C PHE A 157 -9.11 -10.43 15.25
N PRO A 158 -10.45 -10.39 15.04
CA PRO A 158 -11.02 -9.88 13.81
C PRO A 158 -10.68 -8.39 13.65
N SER A 159 -9.70 -8.07 12.81
CA SER A 159 -9.07 -6.74 12.74
C SER A 159 -10.06 -5.60 12.52
N ILE A 160 -11.03 -5.77 11.59
CA ILE A 160 -12.04 -4.74 11.30
C ILE A 160 -12.95 -4.50 12.50
N LEU A 161 -13.43 -5.57 13.16
CA LEU A 161 -14.29 -5.44 14.33
C LEU A 161 -13.57 -4.77 15.49
N PHE A 162 -12.31 -5.15 15.71
CA PHE A 162 -11.48 -4.49 16.73
C PHE A 162 -11.23 -3.03 16.40
N ALA A 163 -10.94 -2.71 15.13
CA ALA A 163 -10.73 -1.35 14.67
C ALA A 163 -11.96 -0.48 14.92
N LEU A 164 -13.16 -0.97 14.57
CA LEU A 164 -14.42 -0.25 14.82
C LEU A 164 -14.66 0.02 16.31
N ALA A 165 -14.31 -0.95 17.17
CA ALA A 165 -14.52 -0.80 18.61
C ALA A 165 -13.49 0.13 19.27
N ILE A 166 -12.20 0.06 18.85
CA ILE A 166 -11.13 0.81 19.50
C ILE A 166 -10.99 2.25 18.99
N THR A 167 -11.38 2.53 17.73
CA THR A 167 -11.21 3.87 17.13
C THR A 167 -11.85 4.97 17.97
N PRO A 168 -13.13 4.91 18.38
CA PRO A 168 -13.73 5.98 19.20
C PRO A 168 -13.09 6.10 20.58
N VAL A 169 -12.56 5.02 21.15
CA VAL A 169 -11.85 5.05 22.42
C VAL A 169 -10.53 5.82 22.28
N LEU A 170 -9.76 5.54 21.22
CA LEU A 170 -8.51 6.24 20.96
C LEU A 170 -8.74 7.72 20.59
N GLU A 171 -9.80 8.02 19.86
CA GLU A 171 -10.21 9.40 19.58
C GLU A 171 -10.43 10.18 20.87
N ASN A 172 -11.24 9.66 21.78
CA ASN A 172 -11.50 10.29 23.08
C ASN A 172 -10.23 10.47 23.92
N VAL A 173 -9.31 9.51 23.89
CA VAL A 173 -8.02 9.61 24.57
C VAL A 173 -7.19 10.75 23.97
N LEU A 174 -7.07 10.84 22.66
CA LEU A 174 -6.30 11.90 21.99
C LEU A 174 -6.91 13.28 22.22
N GLU A 175 -8.24 13.38 22.23
CA GLU A 175 -8.97 14.62 22.58
C GLU A 175 -8.64 15.07 24.00
N SER A 176 -8.54 14.13 24.95
CA SER A 176 -8.17 14.46 26.33
C SER A 176 -6.74 15.04 26.45
N PHE A 177 -5.87 14.78 25.47
CA PHE A 177 -4.56 15.41 25.33
C PHE A 177 -4.57 16.73 24.55
N GLY A 178 -5.75 17.24 24.18
CA GLY A 178 -5.91 18.53 23.49
C GLY A 178 -5.77 18.46 21.97
N ILE A 179 -5.81 17.27 21.36
CA ILE A 179 -5.83 17.14 19.90
C ILE A 179 -7.27 17.44 19.43
N PRO A 180 -7.48 18.32 18.43
CA PRO A 180 -8.80 18.69 17.95
C PRO A 180 -9.59 17.48 17.42
N GLN A 181 -10.89 17.46 17.68
CA GLN A 181 -11.81 16.46 17.12
C GLN A 181 -11.78 16.44 15.58
N GLY A 182 -12.17 15.29 15.02
CA GLY A 182 -12.31 15.12 13.58
C GLY A 182 -11.07 14.50 12.92
N ASN A 183 -10.79 14.90 11.68
CA ASN A 183 -9.74 14.30 10.88
C ASN A 183 -8.32 14.40 11.47
N PRO A 184 -7.94 15.45 12.22
CA PRO A 184 -6.65 15.50 12.91
C PRO A 184 -6.43 14.36 13.91
N THR A 185 -7.50 13.85 14.52
CA THR A 185 -7.47 12.72 15.45
C THR A 185 -7.70 11.39 14.71
N ARG A 186 -8.68 11.35 13.82
CA ARG A 186 -9.10 10.11 13.11
C ARG A 186 -8.04 9.53 12.22
N ILE A 187 -7.37 10.35 11.42
CA ILE A 187 -6.35 9.88 10.47
C ILE A 187 -5.18 9.19 11.18
N PRO A 188 -4.53 9.77 12.21
CA PRO A 188 -3.49 9.09 12.96
C PRO A 188 -3.96 7.81 13.65
N VAL A 189 -5.16 7.81 14.23
CA VAL A 189 -5.76 6.61 14.84
C VAL A 189 -5.93 5.51 13.81
N MET A 190 -6.48 5.82 12.64
CA MET A 190 -6.68 4.86 11.56
C MET A 190 -5.36 4.29 11.05
N ILE A 191 -4.33 5.13 10.83
CA ILE A 191 -2.98 4.69 10.46
C ILE A 191 -2.42 3.74 11.51
N PHE A 192 -2.53 4.09 12.79
CA PHE A 192 -2.04 3.28 13.90
C PHE A 192 -2.76 1.94 13.99
N VAL A 193 -4.08 1.93 13.88
CA VAL A 193 -4.90 0.70 13.93
C VAL A 193 -4.58 -0.22 12.77
N ILE A 194 -4.55 0.27 11.53
CA ILE A 194 -4.20 -0.52 10.35
C ILE A 194 -2.78 -1.10 10.50
N ALA A 195 -1.82 -0.28 10.94
CA ALA A 195 -0.45 -0.73 11.15
C ALA A 195 -0.35 -1.79 12.26
N THR A 196 -1.14 -1.66 13.33
CA THR A 196 -1.17 -2.62 14.45
C THR A 196 -1.57 -4.02 14.01
N PHE A 197 -2.46 -4.17 13.05
CA PHE A 197 -2.84 -5.47 12.49
C PHE A 197 -1.97 -5.91 11.32
N GLY A 198 -1.28 -4.97 10.66
CA GLY A 198 -0.42 -5.26 9.52
C GLY A 198 0.98 -5.78 9.89
N TRP A 199 1.61 -5.24 10.95
CA TRP A 199 2.99 -5.56 11.29
C TRP A 199 3.23 -7.05 11.64
N PRO A 200 2.31 -7.81 12.29
CA PRO A 200 2.60 -9.21 12.65
C PRO A 200 2.83 -10.11 11.43
N TYR A 201 2.11 -9.85 10.34
CA TYR A 201 2.30 -10.59 9.09
C TYR A 201 3.69 -10.35 8.50
N ILE A 202 4.12 -9.08 8.46
CA ILE A 202 5.44 -8.67 7.98
C ILE A 202 6.54 -9.26 8.88
N ALA A 203 6.35 -9.17 10.20
CA ALA A 203 7.30 -9.70 11.18
C ALA A 203 7.53 -11.22 11.03
N ARG A 204 6.49 -11.99 10.77
CA ARG A 204 6.62 -13.45 10.52
C ARG A 204 7.47 -13.76 9.29
N ILE A 205 7.28 -13.00 8.20
CA ILE A 205 8.07 -13.18 6.97
C ILE A 205 9.52 -12.81 7.23
N VAL A 206 9.76 -11.64 7.84
CA VAL A 206 11.12 -11.16 8.16
C VAL A 206 11.81 -12.12 9.12
N ARG A 207 11.13 -12.59 10.16
CA ARG A 207 11.67 -13.61 11.08
C ARG A 207 12.12 -14.87 10.34
N GLY A 208 11.29 -15.41 9.44
CA GLY A 208 11.64 -16.58 8.63
C GLY A 208 12.89 -16.37 7.77
N GLN A 209 13.02 -15.19 7.16
CA GLN A 209 14.20 -14.82 6.38
C GLN A 209 15.45 -14.67 7.25
N VAL A 210 15.34 -14.04 8.43
CA VAL A 210 16.45 -13.89 9.37
C VAL A 210 16.96 -15.25 9.83
N LEU A 211 16.07 -16.20 10.15
CA LEU A 211 16.44 -17.57 10.52
C LEU A 211 17.25 -18.26 9.44
N SER A 212 16.89 -18.05 8.16
CA SER A 212 17.65 -18.61 7.04
C SER A 212 18.97 -17.90 6.78
N ILE A 213 19.02 -16.56 6.92
CA ILE A 213 20.23 -15.77 6.65
C ILE A 213 21.28 -15.94 7.73
N LYS A 214 20.89 -16.02 9.01
CA LYS A 214 21.85 -16.13 10.12
C LYS A 214 22.69 -17.41 10.10
N GLU A 215 22.24 -18.44 9.36
CA GLU A 215 22.93 -19.73 9.20
C GLU A 215 23.78 -19.78 7.90
N LYS A 216 23.93 -18.66 7.21
CA LYS A 216 24.81 -18.57 6.04
C LYS A 216 26.28 -18.52 6.41
N GLU A 217 27.12 -19.17 5.61
CA GLU A 217 28.57 -19.31 5.85
C GLU A 217 29.26 -17.96 6.11
N TYR A 218 28.87 -16.89 5.38
CA TYR A 218 29.48 -15.58 5.55
C TYR A 218 29.13 -14.94 6.90
N VAL A 219 27.91 -15.19 7.45
CA VAL A 219 27.48 -14.71 8.76
C VAL A 219 28.22 -15.48 9.87
N GLU A 220 28.38 -16.80 9.70
CA GLU A 220 29.12 -17.64 10.61
C GLU A 220 30.62 -17.28 10.63
N ALA A 221 31.21 -17.05 9.46
CA ALA A 221 32.59 -16.59 9.33
C ALA A 221 32.80 -15.24 10.03
N SER A 222 31.90 -14.28 9.81
CA SER A 222 31.95 -12.97 10.47
C SER A 222 31.85 -13.12 12.02
N ARG A 223 30.98 -14.01 12.48
CA ARG A 223 30.86 -14.34 13.90
C ARG A 223 32.13 -14.98 14.49
N ALA A 224 32.73 -15.92 13.77
CA ALA A 224 33.99 -16.58 14.17
C ALA A 224 35.18 -15.59 14.26
N LEU A 225 35.15 -14.53 13.43
CA LEU A 225 36.12 -13.43 13.46
C LEU A 225 35.84 -12.42 14.59
N GLY A 226 34.83 -12.64 15.43
CA GLY A 226 34.54 -11.79 16.59
C GLY A 226 33.64 -10.60 16.30
N ALA A 227 32.86 -10.62 15.21
CA ALA A 227 31.91 -9.56 14.90
C ALA A 227 30.87 -9.40 16.03
N THR A 228 30.56 -8.17 16.41
CA THR A 228 29.53 -7.85 17.41
C THR A 228 28.14 -8.17 16.89
N THR A 229 27.19 -8.42 17.81
CA THR A 229 25.76 -8.60 17.46
C THR A 229 25.22 -7.48 16.58
N SER A 230 25.53 -6.23 16.89
CA SER A 230 25.11 -5.07 16.09
C SER A 230 25.68 -5.13 14.68
N HIS A 231 26.93 -5.54 14.50
CA HIS A 231 27.53 -5.71 13.18
C HIS A 231 26.79 -6.79 12.38
N LEU A 232 26.59 -7.96 12.98
CA LEU A 232 25.89 -9.08 12.33
C LEU A 232 24.48 -8.71 11.90
N VAL A 233 23.71 -8.05 12.80
CA VAL A 233 22.33 -7.69 12.54
C VAL A 233 22.21 -6.60 11.48
N PHE A 234 22.94 -5.48 11.63
CA PHE A 234 22.73 -4.31 10.79
C PHE A 234 23.61 -4.27 9.54
N LYS A 235 24.75 -4.98 9.50
CA LYS A 235 25.63 -4.98 8.34
C LYS A 235 25.61 -6.27 7.54
N GLU A 236 25.29 -7.41 8.16
CA GLU A 236 25.27 -8.69 7.47
C GLU A 236 23.85 -9.15 7.14
N ILE A 237 22.91 -9.09 8.10
CA ILE A 237 21.58 -9.65 7.94
C ILE A 237 20.63 -8.65 7.30
N LEU A 238 20.44 -7.47 7.89
CA LEU A 238 19.47 -6.47 7.45
C LEU A 238 19.63 -6.05 5.98
N PRO A 239 20.86 -5.82 5.45
CA PRO A 239 21.02 -5.49 4.04
C PRO A 239 20.61 -6.61 3.09
N ASN A 240 20.61 -7.86 3.54
CA ASN A 240 20.18 -9.00 2.74
C ASN A 240 18.66 -9.24 2.81
N LEU A 241 17.93 -8.51 3.66
CA LEU A 241 16.47 -8.55 3.78
C LEU A 241 15.76 -7.56 2.85
N TRP A 242 16.48 -6.64 2.18
CA TRP A 242 15.84 -5.60 1.38
C TRP A 242 14.88 -6.14 0.32
N ALA A 243 15.29 -7.16 -0.45
CA ALA A 243 14.46 -7.72 -1.49
C ALA A 243 13.18 -8.39 -0.93
N PRO A 244 13.25 -9.29 0.07
CA PRO A 244 12.06 -9.82 0.73
C PRO A 244 11.17 -8.74 1.34
N ILE A 245 11.74 -7.70 1.97
CA ILE A 245 10.96 -6.61 2.56
C ILE A 245 10.20 -5.85 1.48
N LEU A 246 10.87 -5.43 0.39
CA LEU A 246 10.22 -4.70 -0.71
C LEU A 246 9.06 -5.48 -1.33
N VAL A 247 9.24 -6.78 -1.58
CA VAL A 247 8.16 -7.65 -2.08
C VAL A 247 7.01 -7.71 -1.08
N THR A 248 7.32 -7.91 0.19
CA THR A 248 6.29 -7.99 1.23
C THR A 248 5.50 -6.68 1.36
N VAL A 249 6.17 -5.54 1.31
CA VAL A 249 5.51 -4.22 1.30
C VAL A 249 4.60 -4.07 0.09
N ALA A 250 5.11 -4.38 -1.11
CA ALA A 250 4.32 -4.27 -2.35
C ALA A 250 3.05 -5.14 -2.31
N LEU A 251 3.15 -6.36 -1.75
CA LEU A 251 2.01 -7.29 -1.59
C LEU A 251 1.01 -6.82 -0.51
N ASN A 252 1.44 -6.02 0.48
CA ASN A 252 0.55 -5.56 1.55
C ASN A 252 -0.15 -4.24 1.25
N ILE A 253 0.40 -3.36 0.39
CA ILE A 253 -0.22 -2.07 0.03
C ILE A 253 -1.68 -2.23 -0.42
N PRO A 254 -2.06 -3.17 -1.33
CA PRO A 254 -3.45 -3.38 -1.71
C PRO A 254 -4.38 -3.66 -0.53
N SER A 255 -3.91 -4.49 0.41
CA SER A 255 -4.66 -4.84 1.62
C SER A 255 -4.88 -3.61 2.51
N PHE A 256 -3.87 -2.75 2.66
CA PHE A 256 -3.99 -1.53 3.45
C PHE A 256 -4.93 -0.51 2.81
N ILE A 257 -4.89 -0.34 1.49
CA ILE A 257 -5.84 0.51 0.74
C ILE A 257 -7.28 0.00 0.95
N THR A 258 -7.49 -1.32 0.82
CA THR A 258 -8.81 -1.92 1.00
C THR A 258 -9.31 -1.79 2.44
N THR A 259 -8.42 -1.98 3.43
CA THR A 259 -8.77 -1.86 4.86
C THR A 259 -9.09 -0.42 5.22
N GLU A 260 -8.33 0.55 4.71
CA GLU A 260 -8.58 1.98 4.87
C GLU A 260 -9.97 2.34 4.34
N ALA A 261 -10.26 2.00 3.08
CA ALA A 261 -11.55 2.27 2.46
C ALA A 261 -12.72 1.58 3.19
N ALA A 262 -12.51 0.34 3.66
CA ALA A 262 -13.52 -0.39 4.42
C ALA A 262 -13.80 0.26 5.79
N LEU A 263 -12.76 0.71 6.52
CA LEU A 263 -12.94 1.41 7.80
C LEU A 263 -13.68 2.72 7.63
N THR A 264 -13.33 3.50 6.60
CA THR A 264 -14.03 4.75 6.30
C THR A 264 -15.46 4.49 5.84
N PHE A 265 -15.70 3.51 4.98
CA PHE A 265 -17.05 3.09 4.59
C PHE A 265 -17.92 2.67 5.79
N LEU A 266 -17.33 2.05 6.81
CA LEU A 266 -18.00 1.65 8.04
C LEU A 266 -18.08 2.79 9.08
N GLY A 267 -17.62 4.00 8.76
CA GLY A 267 -17.72 5.19 9.60
C GLY A 267 -16.62 5.40 10.62
N ALA A 268 -15.59 4.51 10.65
CA ALA A 268 -14.44 4.63 11.55
C ALA A 268 -13.22 5.33 10.93
N GLY A 269 -13.37 5.93 9.75
CA GLY A 269 -12.29 6.59 9.02
C GLY A 269 -12.47 8.09 8.88
N VAL A 270 -12.07 8.60 7.73
CA VAL A 270 -12.12 10.02 7.35
C VAL A 270 -13.55 10.54 7.36
N ILE A 271 -13.75 11.77 7.83
CA ILE A 271 -15.03 12.47 7.81
C ILE A 271 -14.95 13.77 7.02
N GLU A 272 -16.12 14.27 6.63
CA GLU A 272 -16.24 15.60 6.00
C GLU A 272 -15.48 16.69 6.79
N PRO A 273 -14.89 17.69 6.14
CA PRO A 273 -15.00 17.99 4.71
C PRO A 273 -13.97 17.27 3.82
N LEU A 274 -13.04 16.48 4.39
CA LEU A 274 -12.07 15.73 3.59
C LEU A 274 -12.78 14.66 2.75
N SER A 275 -12.28 14.46 1.54
CA SER A 275 -12.73 13.40 0.66
C SER A 275 -11.79 12.21 0.76
N ASP A 276 -12.34 11.00 0.80
CA ASP A 276 -11.65 9.75 0.48
C ASP A 276 -12.59 8.78 -0.24
N TRP A 277 -12.04 7.73 -0.85
CA TRP A 277 -12.87 6.83 -1.66
C TRP A 277 -13.84 5.98 -0.82
N GLY A 278 -13.47 5.62 0.42
CA GLY A 278 -14.36 4.91 1.34
C GLY A 278 -15.57 5.76 1.74
N GLN A 279 -15.34 7.06 2.01
CA GLN A 279 -16.40 8.01 2.32
C GLN A 279 -17.28 8.29 1.10
N MET A 280 -16.69 8.45 -0.11
CA MET A 280 -17.47 8.61 -1.34
C MET A 280 -18.38 7.39 -1.57
N LEU A 281 -17.89 6.18 -1.34
CA LEU A 281 -18.71 4.97 -1.38
C LEU A 281 -19.82 4.99 -0.34
N LEU A 282 -19.53 5.34 0.91
CA LEU A 282 -20.54 5.45 1.98
C LEU A 282 -21.64 6.45 1.60
N ASN A 283 -21.25 7.63 1.15
CA ASN A 283 -22.17 8.69 0.75
C ASN A 283 -23.01 8.32 -0.49
N SER A 284 -22.52 7.43 -1.35
CA SER A 284 -23.24 6.99 -2.54
C SER A 284 -24.32 5.94 -2.29
N VAL A 285 -24.28 5.23 -1.13
CA VAL A 285 -25.21 4.14 -0.81
C VAL A 285 -26.70 4.53 -0.96
N PRO A 286 -27.16 5.71 -0.50
CA PRO A 286 -28.57 6.08 -0.66
C PRO A 286 -28.98 6.32 -2.13
N PHE A 287 -28.03 6.48 -3.04
CA PHE A 287 -28.28 6.94 -4.41
C PHE A 287 -27.96 5.88 -5.48
N TYR A 288 -27.41 4.70 -5.12
CA TYR A 288 -26.92 3.71 -6.10
C TYR A 288 -27.96 3.27 -7.14
N SER A 289 -29.25 3.30 -6.80
CA SER A 289 -30.34 2.91 -7.69
C SER A 289 -30.77 4.03 -8.67
N VAL A 290 -30.49 5.30 -8.31
CA VAL A 290 -30.92 6.47 -9.08
C VAL A 290 -29.75 7.09 -9.84
N ASP A 291 -28.57 7.14 -9.20
CA ASP A 291 -27.33 7.62 -9.78
C ASP A 291 -26.19 6.60 -9.53
N PRO A 292 -26.11 5.55 -10.34
CA PRO A 292 -25.07 4.52 -10.20
C PRO A 292 -23.66 5.05 -10.48
N THR A 293 -23.53 6.19 -11.19
CA THR A 293 -22.22 6.78 -11.52
C THR A 293 -21.50 7.24 -10.28
N TYR A 294 -22.22 7.79 -9.31
CA TYR A 294 -21.67 8.23 -8.02
C TYR A 294 -21.00 7.08 -7.24
N THR A 295 -21.59 5.88 -7.26
CA THR A 295 -20.99 4.69 -6.64
C THR A 295 -19.90 4.07 -7.51
N ALA A 296 -20.10 4.05 -8.83
CA ALA A 296 -19.20 3.37 -9.75
C ALA A 296 -17.82 4.02 -9.83
N ILE A 297 -17.74 5.34 -9.78
CA ILE A 297 -16.47 6.08 -9.89
C ILE A 297 -15.46 5.69 -8.80
N PRO A 298 -15.74 5.86 -7.50
CA PRO A 298 -14.81 5.45 -6.46
C PRO A 298 -14.63 3.93 -6.37
N GLY A 299 -15.68 3.15 -6.65
CA GLY A 299 -15.63 1.69 -6.63
C GLY A 299 -14.73 1.11 -7.71
N ILE A 300 -14.85 1.57 -8.96
CA ILE A 300 -13.99 1.14 -10.06
C ILE A 300 -12.56 1.59 -9.83
N ALA A 301 -12.34 2.80 -9.33
CA ALA A 301 -11.01 3.30 -9.02
C ALA A 301 -10.31 2.45 -7.97
N LEU A 302 -11.00 2.15 -6.87
CA LEU A 302 -10.49 1.30 -5.81
C LEU A 302 -10.15 -0.11 -6.34
N PHE A 303 -11.06 -0.70 -7.13
CA PHE A 303 -10.83 -1.99 -7.77
C PHE A 303 -9.60 -1.97 -8.68
N LEU A 304 -9.50 -0.98 -9.56
CA LEU A 304 -8.37 -0.87 -10.51
C LEU A 304 -7.05 -0.63 -9.79
N LEU A 305 -7.03 0.20 -8.75
CA LEU A 305 -5.81 0.47 -7.99
C LEU A 305 -5.33 -0.79 -7.23
N VAL A 306 -6.24 -1.48 -6.56
CA VAL A 306 -5.95 -2.74 -5.84
C VAL A 306 -5.47 -3.81 -6.81
N LEU A 307 -6.15 -3.97 -7.96
CA LEU A 307 -5.75 -4.90 -9.02
C LEU A 307 -4.35 -4.56 -9.55
N ALA A 308 -4.09 -3.28 -9.83
CA ALA A 308 -2.79 -2.83 -10.33
C ALA A 308 -1.66 -3.13 -9.34
N PHE A 309 -1.85 -2.84 -8.05
CA PHE A 309 -0.85 -3.15 -7.04
C PHE A 309 -0.62 -4.65 -6.89
N ASN A 310 -1.66 -5.49 -6.92
CA ASN A 310 -1.51 -6.94 -6.85
C ASN A 310 -0.70 -7.47 -8.05
N LEU A 311 -1.08 -7.10 -9.27
CA LEU A 311 -0.37 -7.52 -10.49
C LEU A 311 1.09 -7.02 -10.52
N PHE A 312 1.33 -5.79 -10.05
CA PHE A 312 2.68 -5.25 -9.97
C PHE A 312 3.53 -5.98 -8.92
N ALA A 313 2.95 -6.28 -7.76
CA ALA A 313 3.62 -6.99 -6.68
C ALA A 313 3.97 -8.44 -7.07
N ASP A 314 3.09 -9.13 -7.78
CA ASP A 314 3.37 -10.48 -8.32
C ASP A 314 4.52 -10.42 -9.32
N SER A 315 4.48 -9.49 -10.28
CA SER A 315 5.59 -9.28 -11.23
C SER A 315 6.90 -8.92 -10.53
N ALA A 316 6.85 -8.12 -9.48
CA ALA A 316 8.03 -7.74 -8.69
C ALA A 316 8.61 -8.96 -7.94
N ARG A 317 7.74 -9.81 -7.39
CA ARG A 317 8.14 -11.07 -6.75
C ARG A 317 8.84 -12.00 -7.73
N ASP A 318 8.27 -12.20 -8.93
CA ASP A 318 8.83 -13.06 -9.97
C ASP A 318 10.18 -12.52 -10.48
N ALA A 319 10.31 -11.20 -10.62
CA ALA A 319 11.56 -10.56 -11.02
C ALA A 319 12.68 -10.72 -9.99
N LEU A 320 12.37 -10.78 -8.71
CA LEU A 320 13.29 -10.93 -7.59
C LEU A 320 13.62 -12.40 -7.27
N ASP A 321 12.83 -13.37 -7.79
CA ASP A 321 13.12 -14.80 -7.59
C ASP A 321 14.33 -15.25 -8.44
N PRO A 322 15.42 -15.73 -7.82
CA PRO A 322 16.58 -16.22 -8.55
C PRO A 322 16.29 -17.48 -9.39
N LYS A 323 15.23 -18.23 -9.05
CA LYS A 323 14.88 -19.50 -9.70
C LYS A 323 14.02 -19.33 -10.96
N SER A 324 13.48 -18.17 -11.22
CA SER A 324 12.63 -17.89 -12.39
C SER A 324 13.41 -17.76 -13.71
N SER A 325 14.71 -18.09 -13.74
CA SER A 325 15.61 -18.02 -14.90
C SER A 325 15.80 -19.36 -15.61
N ARG A 326 14.82 -20.28 -15.52
CA ARG A 326 14.81 -21.52 -16.32
C ARG A 326 13.71 -21.52 -17.36
#